data_c6bd288866c5d34b123934209b81151a
#
_entry.id   c6bd288866c5d34b123934209b81151a
#
_cell.length_a   1.000
_cell.length_b   1.000
_cell.length_c   1.000
_cell.angle_alpha   90.00
_cell.angle_beta   90.00
_cell.angle_gamma   90.00
#
_symmetry.space_group_name_H-M   'P 1'
#
loop_
_entity.id
_entity.type
_entity.pdbx_description
1 polymer ?
#
loop_
_entity_poly.entity_id
_entity_poly.type
_entity_poly.pdbx_seq_one_letter_code
_entity_poly.pdbx_strand_id
1 'polypeptide(L)'
;MAHLLGGETLHLEYPTGVVFDSVTVGVSEGDRIGIVGRNGDGKSTLLGMLTGRITPHAGRVTRRSGLRVGSLDQTDTLDPGHTVGWSLVGDRPEHEWAGDARIRDVIGGLVADIPFDAPVSTLSGGQRRRIQLAALLIGDWDVIALDEPTNHLDIQGITWLAGHIKQRWARNAGGLLLITHDRWFLDEVATTTWEVHDRIVEPFEGGYAAYVLQRVERDRQAASIEAKRQNLMRKELAWLRRGAPARTSKPKFRIDAANALISDVPPLRNTVELSRLATARLGKDVIDLLDVSVAYPGSQREVLRDIEWRIGPGERTGIVGANGAGKSTLLGLIAGSVTPTSGRVKRGKTVRLSILDQQSSELDAVAGDMVREVIGRLQTSYQIDGKDLTPAQLLERLGFARDQLSTRVGELSGGQRRRLQLMLVVLSEPNVLVLDEPTNDVDTDMLTATEDLLDSWPGTLIVVSHDRYLLERVTDQQYAILDGRLRHLPGGVDEYLRLTEQRAGSTGSNAPAVRTETAPPQAKSGAELRAVEKEISSIDRSLAKLADRISGKHDELAAHDQSDHVGLGKLTAELRELESQVADLEARWMELSELLE
;
A
#
# COMPACT_ATOMS: atom_id res chain seq x y z
N MET A 1 7.57 29.59 -8.23
CA MET A 1 7.57 28.43 -9.12
C MET A 1 6.68 28.74 -10.32
N ALA A 2 7.06 28.31 -11.54
CA ALA A 2 6.26 28.64 -12.72
C ALA A 2 5.05 27.67 -12.78
N HIS A 3 3.88 28.22 -13.11
CA HIS A 3 2.66 27.44 -13.30
C HIS A 3 2.78 26.56 -14.57
N LEU A 4 2.45 25.29 -14.45
CA LEU A 4 2.43 24.31 -15.54
C LEU A 4 1.01 24.08 -16.05
N LEU A 5 0.13 23.62 -15.19
CA LEU A 5 -1.27 23.38 -15.49
C LEU A 5 -2.14 23.50 -14.24
N GLY A 6 -3.43 23.75 -14.42
CA GLY A 6 -4.37 23.83 -13.31
C GLY A 6 -5.81 23.84 -13.75
N GLY A 7 -6.70 23.75 -12.78
CA GLY A 7 -8.14 23.87 -12.97
C GLY A 7 -8.69 24.98 -12.09
N GLU A 8 -9.53 25.83 -12.65
CA GLU A 8 -10.21 26.92 -11.94
C GLU A 8 -11.70 26.65 -11.89
N THR A 9 -12.27 26.57 -10.70
CA THR A 9 -13.71 26.36 -10.46
C THR A 9 -14.30 25.20 -11.27
N LEU A 10 -13.56 24.06 -11.32
CA LEU A 10 -13.98 22.89 -12.11
C LEU A 10 -15.27 22.31 -11.54
N HIS A 11 -16.25 22.14 -12.42
CA HIS A 11 -17.51 21.46 -12.13
C HIS A 11 -17.77 20.36 -13.15
N LEU A 12 -18.13 19.19 -12.65
CA LEU A 12 -18.49 18.03 -13.49
C LEU A 12 -19.58 17.20 -12.80
N GLU A 13 -20.59 16.83 -13.58
CA GLU A 13 -21.68 15.95 -13.16
C GLU A 13 -21.92 14.85 -14.19
N TYR A 14 -22.30 13.68 -13.71
CA TYR A 14 -22.82 12.59 -14.54
C TYR A 14 -24.30 12.34 -14.18
N PRO A 15 -25.05 11.57 -14.97
CA PRO A 15 -26.42 11.22 -14.64
C PRO A 15 -26.60 10.59 -13.25
N THR A 16 -25.53 10.01 -12.72
CA THR A 16 -25.45 9.39 -11.40
C THR A 16 -25.22 10.38 -10.24
N GLY A 17 -24.80 11.63 -10.57
CA GLY A 17 -24.57 12.67 -9.56
C GLY A 17 -23.40 13.59 -9.90
N VAL A 18 -23.25 14.63 -9.07
CA VAL A 18 -22.14 15.60 -9.14
C VAL A 18 -20.86 14.96 -8.63
N VAL A 19 -19.80 14.99 -9.44
CA VAL A 19 -18.48 14.48 -9.07
C VAL A 19 -17.64 15.58 -8.44
N PHE A 20 -17.61 16.76 -9.06
CA PHE A 20 -16.89 17.94 -8.55
C PHE A 20 -17.77 19.17 -8.57
N ASP A 21 -17.62 19.98 -7.51
CA ASP A 21 -18.32 21.25 -7.40
C ASP A 21 -17.34 22.37 -7.06
N SER A 22 -17.02 23.18 -8.11
CA SER A 22 -16.16 24.37 -7.96
C SER A 22 -14.72 24.09 -7.46
N VAL A 23 -14.08 23.02 -7.93
CA VAL A 23 -12.71 22.64 -7.53
C VAL A 23 -11.67 23.55 -8.21
N THR A 24 -10.73 24.09 -7.43
CA THR A 24 -9.59 24.85 -7.92
C THR A 24 -8.28 24.23 -7.46
N VAL A 25 -7.43 23.83 -8.41
CA VAL A 25 -6.14 23.18 -8.17
C VAL A 25 -5.09 23.67 -9.16
N GLY A 26 -3.82 23.63 -8.76
CA GLY A 26 -2.72 24.06 -9.62
C GLY A 26 -1.48 23.19 -9.46
N VAL A 27 -0.75 22.99 -10.54
CA VAL A 27 0.52 22.26 -10.62
C VAL A 27 1.58 23.22 -11.10
N SER A 28 2.65 23.35 -10.35
CA SER A 28 3.80 24.19 -10.63
C SER A 28 5.04 23.35 -10.95
N GLU A 29 6.07 24.00 -11.48
CA GLU A 29 7.36 23.32 -11.68
C GLU A 29 7.93 22.81 -10.37
N GLY A 30 8.35 21.53 -10.38
CA GLY A 30 8.87 20.84 -9.21
C GLY A 30 7.83 20.10 -8.38
N ASP A 31 6.53 20.29 -8.64
CA ASP A 31 5.49 19.63 -7.88
C ASP A 31 5.45 18.12 -8.19
N ARG A 32 5.33 17.33 -7.11
CA ARG A 32 5.13 15.89 -7.12
C ARG A 32 3.88 15.59 -6.30
N ILE A 33 2.74 15.48 -6.98
CA ILE A 33 1.42 15.45 -6.35
C ILE A 33 0.89 14.03 -6.38
N GLY A 34 0.69 13.45 -5.18
CA GLY A 34 -0.07 12.22 -5.00
C GLY A 34 -1.55 12.54 -4.85
N ILE A 35 -2.43 11.82 -5.55
CA ILE A 35 -3.88 12.00 -5.48
C ILE A 35 -4.47 10.77 -4.79
N VAL A 36 -5.07 10.97 -3.62
CA VAL A 36 -5.65 9.93 -2.79
C VAL A 36 -7.14 10.17 -2.55
N GLY A 37 -7.87 9.15 -2.10
CA GLY A 37 -9.31 9.21 -1.83
C GLY A 37 -9.96 7.88 -2.10
N ARG A 38 -11.25 7.74 -1.78
CA ARG A 38 -11.99 6.50 -1.97
C ARG A 38 -12.19 6.17 -3.44
N ASN A 39 -12.43 4.89 -3.72
CA ASN A 39 -12.83 4.48 -5.06
C ASN A 39 -14.20 5.07 -5.40
N GLY A 40 -14.26 5.77 -6.55
CA GLY A 40 -15.47 6.48 -7.00
C GLY A 40 -15.52 7.98 -6.68
N ASP A 41 -14.61 8.53 -5.84
CA ASP A 41 -14.59 9.97 -5.51
C ASP A 41 -14.15 10.88 -6.67
N GLY A 42 -13.72 10.30 -7.80
CA GLY A 42 -13.40 11.08 -9.01
C GLY A 42 -11.91 11.33 -9.25
N LYS A 43 -10.99 10.61 -8.60
CA LYS A 43 -9.53 10.76 -8.79
C LYS A 43 -9.11 10.72 -10.27
N SER A 44 -9.47 9.66 -11.00
CA SER A 44 -9.17 9.50 -12.45
C SER A 44 -9.91 10.55 -13.30
N THR A 45 -11.07 11.00 -12.86
CA THR A 45 -11.83 12.06 -13.49
C THR A 45 -11.10 13.41 -13.38
N LEU A 46 -10.59 13.73 -12.17
CA LEU A 46 -9.76 14.93 -11.95
C LEU A 46 -8.52 14.90 -12.84
N LEU A 47 -7.81 13.77 -12.86
CA LEU A 47 -6.64 13.58 -13.71
C LEU A 47 -7.01 13.74 -15.21
N GLY A 48 -8.14 13.17 -15.63
CA GLY A 48 -8.68 13.29 -16.99
C GLY A 48 -9.01 14.74 -17.38
N MET A 49 -9.57 15.54 -16.47
CA MET A 49 -9.82 16.96 -16.70
C MET A 49 -8.51 17.74 -16.84
N LEU A 50 -7.58 17.57 -15.91
CA LEU A 50 -6.28 18.26 -15.93
C LEU A 50 -5.46 17.88 -17.16
N THR A 51 -5.49 16.62 -17.59
CA THR A 51 -4.81 16.16 -18.83
C THR A 51 -5.58 16.50 -20.10
N GLY A 52 -6.83 17.02 -20.01
CA GLY A 52 -7.67 17.47 -21.12
C GLY A 52 -8.37 16.37 -21.89
N ARG A 53 -8.45 15.18 -21.31
CA ARG A 53 -9.25 14.07 -21.85
C ARG A 53 -10.74 14.22 -21.55
N ILE A 54 -11.05 14.82 -20.40
CA ILE A 54 -12.41 15.11 -19.96
C ILE A 54 -12.60 16.62 -19.95
N THR A 55 -13.64 17.10 -20.61
CA THR A 55 -14.01 18.53 -20.57
C THR A 55 -14.93 18.76 -19.38
N PRO A 56 -14.61 19.68 -18.45
CA PRO A 56 -15.50 20.05 -17.36
C PRO A 56 -16.77 20.72 -17.89
N HIS A 57 -17.89 20.58 -17.21
CA HIS A 57 -19.16 21.24 -17.58
C HIS A 57 -19.14 22.74 -17.26
N ALA A 58 -18.38 23.14 -16.21
CA ALA A 58 -18.10 24.55 -15.92
C ALA A 58 -16.68 24.69 -15.36
N GLY A 59 -16.19 25.93 -15.31
CA GLY A 59 -14.80 26.22 -14.99
C GLY A 59 -13.89 26.12 -16.21
N ARG A 60 -12.59 26.19 -15.99
CA ARG A 60 -11.59 26.09 -17.07
C ARG A 60 -10.33 25.38 -16.62
N VAL A 61 -9.70 24.68 -17.55
CA VAL A 61 -8.35 24.12 -17.37
C VAL A 61 -7.35 25.09 -18.02
N THR A 62 -6.35 25.52 -17.25
CA THR A 62 -5.27 26.40 -17.67
C THR A 62 -4.00 25.58 -17.91
N ARG A 63 -3.26 25.87 -18.97
CA ARG A 63 -1.99 25.20 -19.30
C ARG A 63 -0.99 26.20 -19.83
N ARG A 64 0.28 26.00 -19.47
CA ARG A 64 1.38 26.75 -20.09
C ARG A 64 1.44 26.47 -21.58
N SER A 65 1.69 27.49 -22.39
CA SER A 65 1.86 27.31 -23.84
C SER A 65 3.01 26.36 -24.15
N GLY A 66 2.79 25.40 -25.05
CA GLY A 66 3.78 24.40 -25.43
C GLY A 66 4.05 23.29 -24.41
N LEU A 67 3.25 23.19 -23.33
CA LEU A 67 3.41 22.14 -22.31
C LEU A 67 3.15 20.76 -22.89
N ARG A 68 4.12 19.86 -22.74
CA ARG A 68 4.01 18.44 -23.13
C ARG A 68 3.58 17.63 -21.90
N VAL A 69 2.38 17.04 -21.99
CA VAL A 69 1.81 16.21 -20.92
C VAL A 69 1.72 14.78 -21.40
N GLY A 70 2.41 13.89 -20.71
CA GLY A 70 2.28 12.44 -20.91
C GLY A 70 1.31 11.86 -19.90
N SER A 71 0.42 10.94 -20.29
CA SER A 71 -0.51 10.31 -19.36
C SER A 71 -0.56 8.80 -19.56
N LEU A 72 -0.58 8.07 -18.43
CA LEU A 72 -0.88 6.64 -18.36
C LEU A 72 -2.29 6.46 -17.80
N ASP A 73 -3.16 5.93 -18.64
CA ASP A 73 -4.57 5.70 -18.31
C ASP A 73 -4.83 4.24 -17.96
N GLN A 74 -6.01 3.94 -17.40
CA GLN A 74 -6.41 2.57 -17.13
C GLN A 74 -6.71 1.75 -18.40
N THR A 75 -6.98 2.39 -19.53
CA THR A 75 -7.28 1.71 -20.78
C THR A 75 -6.03 1.25 -21.52
N ASP A 76 -6.09 0.06 -22.12
CA ASP A 76 -5.04 -0.46 -23.00
C ASP A 76 -5.08 0.29 -24.34
N THR A 77 -3.97 0.95 -24.69
CA THR A 77 -3.83 1.72 -25.94
C THR A 77 -2.82 1.11 -26.91
N LEU A 78 -2.24 -0.06 -26.57
CA LEU A 78 -1.29 -0.75 -27.45
C LEU A 78 -1.98 -1.39 -28.64
N ASP A 79 -1.36 -1.27 -29.80
CA ASP A 79 -1.84 -1.94 -31.00
C ASP A 79 -1.43 -3.44 -30.96
N PRO A 80 -2.41 -4.38 -30.98
CA PRO A 80 -2.13 -5.80 -30.98
C PRO A 80 -1.28 -6.30 -32.15
N GLY A 81 -1.25 -5.54 -33.26
CA GLY A 81 -0.49 -5.87 -34.48
C GLY A 81 1.01 -5.55 -34.37
N HIS A 82 1.43 -4.83 -33.35
CA HIS A 82 2.83 -4.44 -33.16
C HIS A 82 3.61 -5.41 -32.27
N THR A 83 4.94 -5.31 -32.32
CA THR A 83 5.84 -5.96 -31.36
C THR A 83 6.07 -5.08 -30.13
N VAL A 84 6.61 -5.67 -29.07
CA VAL A 84 7.05 -4.95 -27.87
C VAL A 84 8.03 -3.83 -28.24
N GLY A 85 9.05 -4.16 -29.02
CA GLY A 85 10.06 -3.20 -29.45
C GLY A 85 9.47 -2.02 -30.21
N TRP A 86 8.56 -2.29 -31.15
CA TRP A 86 7.88 -1.22 -31.88
C TRP A 86 7.04 -0.32 -30.96
N SER A 87 6.37 -0.91 -29.98
CA SER A 87 5.55 -0.16 -29.00
C SER A 87 6.39 0.73 -28.08
N LEU A 88 7.65 0.35 -27.80
CA LEU A 88 8.55 1.11 -26.93
C LEU A 88 9.31 2.21 -27.66
N VAL A 89 9.87 1.91 -28.82
CA VAL A 89 10.81 2.81 -29.52
C VAL A 89 10.36 3.17 -30.92
N GLY A 90 9.23 2.63 -31.42
CA GLY A 90 8.74 2.86 -32.76
C GLY A 90 9.67 2.29 -33.83
N ASP A 91 9.84 3.03 -34.92
CA ASP A 91 10.71 2.65 -36.06
C ASP A 91 12.17 3.13 -35.89
N ARG A 92 12.60 3.43 -34.64
CA ARG A 92 13.97 3.88 -34.38
C ARG A 92 14.95 2.72 -34.56
N PRO A 93 16.04 2.93 -35.32
CA PRO A 93 17.04 1.89 -35.50
C PRO A 93 17.74 1.57 -34.18
N GLU A 94 18.19 0.32 -34.03
CA GLU A 94 18.74 -0.20 -32.78
C GLU A 94 19.92 0.65 -32.24
N HIS A 95 20.79 1.14 -33.12
CA HIS A 95 21.94 1.95 -32.71
C HIS A 95 21.55 3.31 -32.08
N GLU A 96 20.36 3.85 -32.37
CA GLU A 96 19.88 5.10 -31.79
C GLU A 96 19.30 4.86 -30.38
N TRP A 97 18.36 3.93 -30.25
CA TRP A 97 17.72 3.71 -28.94
C TRP A 97 18.63 2.94 -27.97
N ALA A 98 19.45 1.98 -28.45
CA ALA A 98 20.40 1.26 -27.61
C ALA A 98 21.57 2.14 -27.15
N GLY A 99 21.85 3.24 -27.86
CA GLY A 99 22.81 4.27 -27.43
C GLY A 99 22.30 5.13 -26.26
N ASP A 100 20.98 5.31 -26.14
CA ASP A 100 20.39 6.14 -25.08
C ASP A 100 20.32 5.38 -23.74
N ALA A 101 21.09 5.87 -22.75
CA ALA A 101 21.15 5.26 -21.41
C ALA A 101 19.78 5.29 -20.71
N ARG A 102 18.96 6.32 -20.94
CA ARG A 102 17.62 6.47 -20.35
C ARG A 102 16.66 5.41 -20.90
N ILE A 103 16.69 5.14 -22.20
CA ILE A 103 15.85 4.11 -22.84
C ILE A 103 16.25 2.72 -22.31
N ARG A 104 17.55 2.44 -22.24
CA ARG A 104 18.03 1.17 -21.67
C ARG A 104 17.64 0.98 -20.21
N ASP A 105 17.73 2.04 -19.40
CA ASP A 105 17.32 2.02 -18.00
C ASP A 105 15.84 1.67 -17.85
N VAL A 106 14.96 2.30 -18.65
CA VAL A 106 13.52 2.01 -18.65
C VAL A 106 13.22 0.58 -19.10
N ILE A 107 13.86 0.11 -20.16
CA ILE A 107 13.67 -1.26 -20.65
C ILE A 107 14.16 -2.27 -19.60
N GLY A 108 15.33 -2.03 -19.01
CA GLY A 108 15.91 -2.90 -17.98
C GLY A 108 15.08 -2.94 -16.70
N GLY A 109 14.48 -1.81 -16.30
CA GLY A 109 13.72 -1.70 -15.06
C GLY A 109 12.29 -2.23 -15.13
N LEU A 110 11.65 -2.21 -16.30
CA LEU A 110 10.22 -2.54 -16.42
C LEU A 110 9.90 -3.76 -17.29
N VAL A 111 10.70 -4.02 -18.33
CA VAL A 111 10.33 -4.98 -19.38
C VAL A 111 11.45 -5.97 -19.74
N ALA A 112 12.50 -6.08 -18.93
CA ALA A 112 13.64 -6.96 -19.18
C ALA A 112 13.27 -8.45 -19.34
N ASP A 113 12.17 -8.88 -18.75
CA ASP A 113 11.63 -10.25 -18.82
C ASP A 113 10.75 -10.51 -20.05
N ILE A 114 10.47 -9.49 -20.86
CA ILE A 114 9.58 -9.59 -22.03
C ILE A 114 10.43 -9.55 -23.31
N PRO A 115 10.34 -10.56 -24.20
CA PRO A 115 11.08 -10.55 -25.45
C PRO A 115 10.69 -9.35 -26.32
N PHE A 116 11.68 -8.66 -26.85
CA PHE A 116 11.51 -7.42 -27.61
C PHE A 116 10.75 -7.62 -28.94
N ASP A 117 10.84 -8.80 -29.52
CA ASP A 117 10.18 -9.25 -30.75
C ASP A 117 8.81 -9.90 -30.50
N ALA A 118 8.40 -10.06 -29.24
CA ALA A 118 7.11 -10.66 -28.91
C ALA A 118 5.94 -9.81 -29.45
N PRO A 119 4.92 -10.42 -30.08
CA PRO A 119 3.70 -9.70 -30.48
C PRO A 119 2.90 -9.25 -29.26
N VAL A 120 2.42 -8.00 -29.27
CA VAL A 120 1.58 -7.44 -28.18
C VAL A 120 0.35 -8.30 -27.92
N SER A 121 -0.23 -8.92 -28.94
CA SER A 121 -1.40 -9.80 -28.84
C SER A 121 -1.18 -11.04 -27.94
N THR A 122 0.07 -11.48 -27.75
CA THR A 122 0.40 -12.67 -26.94
C THR A 122 0.64 -12.35 -25.47
N LEU A 123 0.66 -11.08 -25.11
CA LEU A 123 1.03 -10.61 -23.77
C LEU A 123 -0.16 -10.64 -22.82
N SER A 124 0.13 -10.90 -21.54
CA SER A 124 -0.85 -10.70 -20.46
C SER A 124 -1.19 -9.23 -20.26
N GLY A 125 -2.34 -8.93 -19.64
CA GLY A 125 -2.73 -7.55 -19.32
C GLY A 125 -1.68 -6.80 -18.51
N GLY A 126 -1.06 -7.46 -17.52
CA GLY A 126 0.02 -6.85 -16.73
C GLY A 126 1.29 -6.56 -17.53
N GLN A 127 1.67 -7.44 -18.47
CA GLN A 127 2.80 -7.18 -19.36
C GLN A 127 2.51 -6.00 -20.29
N ARG A 128 1.30 -5.94 -20.88
CA ARG A 128 0.89 -4.78 -21.69
C ARG A 128 0.92 -3.49 -20.90
N ARG A 129 0.45 -3.51 -19.66
CA ARG A 129 0.49 -2.34 -18.78
C ARG A 129 1.91 -1.85 -18.51
N ARG A 130 2.85 -2.77 -18.27
CA ARG A 130 4.28 -2.43 -18.09
C ARG A 130 4.89 -1.83 -19.35
N ILE A 131 4.52 -2.31 -20.54
CA ILE A 131 4.98 -1.75 -21.81
C ILE A 131 4.43 -0.34 -22.03
N GLN A 132 3.15 -0.09 -21.73
CA GLN A 132 2.57 1.25 -21.81
C GLN A 132 3.29 2.24 -20.90
N LEU A 133 3.54 1.84 -19.66
CA LEU A 133 4.31 2.66 -18.70
C LEU A 133 5.72 2.91 -19.22
N ALA A 134 6.42 1.90 -19.71
CA ALA A 134 7.77 2.03 -20.26
C ALA A 134 7.78 2.98 -21.49
N ALA A 135 6.86 2.83 -22.41
CA ALA A 135 6.71 3.72 -23.59
C ALA A 135 6.48 5.18 -23.17
N LEU A 136 5.63 5.40 -22.15
CA LEU A 136 5.42 6.73 -21.58
C LEU A 136 6.71 7.29 -20.98
N LEU A 137 7.45 6.50 -20.19
CA LEU A 137 8.67 6.96 -19.51
C LEU A 137 9.84 7.21 -20.47
N ILE A 138 9.89 6.55 -21.61
CA ILE A 138 10.86 6.82 -22.70
C ILE A 138 10.61 8.21 -23.32
N GLY A 139 9.36 8.66 -23.35
CA GLY A 139 8.98 9.96 -23.91
C GLY A 139 9.56 11.13 -23.10
N ASP A 140 9.59 12.29 -23.72
CA ASP A 140 10.10 13.53 -23.12
C ASP A 140 8.92 14.46 -22.78
N TRP A 141 8.59 14.55 -21.49
CA TRP A 141 7.41 15.22 -20.96
C TRP A 141 7.78 16.27 -19.92
N ASP A 142 7.07 17.41 -19.96
CA ASP A 142 7.17 18.45 -18.92
C ASP A 142 6.33 18.06 -17.68
N VAL A 143 5.18 17.39 -17.92
CA VAL A 143 4.32 16.82 -16.86
C VAL A 143 4.00 15.38 -17.19
N ILE A 144 4.06 14.51 -16.19
CA ILE A 144 3.59 13.13 -16.27
C ILE A 144 2.41 12.93 -15.34
N ALA A 145 1.35 12.32 -15.87
CA ALA A 145 0.14 11.95 -15.15
C ALA A 145 0.01 10.41 -15.15
N LEU A 146 0.07 9.79 -13.97
CA LEU A 146 0.04 8.34 -13.81
C LEU A 146 -1.21 7.93 -13.03
N ASP A 147 -2.02 7.05 -13.62
CA ASP A 147 -3.18 6.45 -12.96
C ASP A 147 -2.88 4.97 -12.66
N GLU A 148 -2.66 4.66 -11.37
CA GLU A 148 -2.29 3.36 -10.83
C GLU A 148 -1.10 2.69 -11.56
N PRO A 149 0.08 3.34 -11.59
CA PRO A 149 1.25 2.80 -12.30
C PRO A 149 1.90 1.61 -11.57
N THR A 150 1.63 1.44 -10.29
CA THR A 150 2.20 0.36 -9.45
C THR A 150 1.45 -0.96 -9.62
N ASN A 151 0.21 -0.93 -10.16
CA ASN A 151 -0.54 -2.15 -10.44
C ASN A 151 0.24 -3.04 -11.42
N HIS A 152 0.35 -4.32 -11.11
CA HIS A 152 1.09 -5.34 -11.87
C HIS A 152 2.63 -5.20 -11.85
N LEU A 153 3.18 -4.27 -11.07
CA LEU A 153 4.60 -4.22 -10.78
C LEU A 153 4.90 -5.05 -9.52
N ASP A 154 6.03 -5.71 -9.51
CA ASP A 154 6.57 -6.30 -8.28
C ASP A 154 7.37 -5.24 -7.48
N ILE A 155 7.80 -5.62 -6.29
CA ILE A 155 8.52 -4.70 -5.38
C ILE A 155 9.75 -4.09 -6.05
N GLN A 156 10.44 -4.84 -6.91
CA GLN A 156 11.61 -4.34 -7.64
C GLN A 156 11.21 -3.28 -8.67
N GLY A 157 10.17 -3.56 -9.46
CA GLY A 157 9.63 -2.62 -10.44
C GLY A 157 9.12 -1.33 -9.79
N ILE A 158 8.44 -1.43 -8.63
CA ILE A 158 7.97 -0.26 -7.86
C ILE A 158 9.16 0.56 -7.34
N THR A 159 10.18 -0.11 -6.78
CA THR A 159 11.38 0.56 -6.27
C THR A 159 12.16 1.26 -7.38
N TRP A 160 12.34 0.58 -8.52
CA TRP A 160 12.98 1.15 -9.70
C TRP A 160 12.19 2.38 -10.21
N LEU A 161 10.85 2.26 -10.31
CA LEU A 161 9.99 3.35 -10.78
C LEU A 161 10.11 4.58 -9.88
N ALA A 162 10.14 4.40 -8.56
CA ALA A 162 10.33 5.49 -7.61
C ALA A 162 11.68 6.20 -7.83
N GLY A 163 12.76 5.44 -7.98
CA GLY A 163 14.10 5.97 -8.29
C GLY A 163 14.15 6.72 -9.62
N HIS A 164 13.55 6.14 -10.67
CA HIS A 164 13.49 6.74 -12.00
C HIS A 164 12.73 8.08 -12.01
N ILE A 165 11.57 8.15 -11.35
CA ILE A 165 10.77 9.38 -11.27
C ILE A 165 11.50 10.47 -10.48
N LYS A 166 12.17 10.12 -9.38
CA LYS A 166 12.96 11.08 -8.59
C LYS A 166 14.10 11.73 -9.40
N GLN A 167 14.71 10.97 -10.31
CA GLN A 167 15.85 11.41 -11.13
C GLN A 167 15.45 11.98 -12.48
N ARG A 168 14.19 11.88 -12.88
CA ARG A 168 13.73 12.21 -14.24
C ARG A 168 13.93 13.66 -14.63
N TRP A 169 13.72 14.58 -13.71
CA TRP A 169 13.85 16.03 -13.96
C TRP A 169 14.91 16.63 -13.04
N ALA A 170 15.51 17.73 -13.48
CA ALA A 170 16.37 18.54 -12.62
C ALA A 170 15.59 19.02 -11.38
N ARG A 171 16.32 19.39 -10.34
CA ARG A 171 15.69 19.89 -9.10
C ARG A 171 14.76 21.07 -9.39
N ASN A 172 13.53 21.01 -8.89
CA ASN A 172 12.47 22.00 -9.11
C ASN A 172 12.02 22.17 -10.57
N ALA A 173 12.17 21.14 -11.41
CA ALA A 173 11.67 21.13 -12.78
C ALA A 173 10.65 20.00 -12.99
N GLY A 174 9.86 20.11 -14.06
CA GLY A 174 8.81 19.17 -14.41
C GLY A 174 7.67 19.10 -13.40
N GLY A 175 6.67 18.28 -13.65
CA GLY A 175 5.52 18.04 -12.78
C GLY A 175 5.08 16.59 -12.79
N LEU A 176 4.63 16.08 -11.65
CA LEU A 176 4.04 14.74 -11.53
C LEU A 176 2.64 14.85 -10.93
N LEU A 177 1.69 14.17 -11.55
CA LEU A 177 0.38 13.84 -10.99
C LEU A 177 0.27 12.33 -10.89
N LEU A 178 0.06 11.81 -9.70
CA LEU A 178 0.11 10.38 -9.41
C LEU A 178 -1.14 9.95 -8.64
N ILE A 179 -1.92 9.05 -9.21
CA ILE A 179 -2.94 8.29 -8.49
C ILE A 179 -2.36 6.93 -8.19
N THR A 180 -2.28 6.55 -6.92
CA THR A 180 -1.90 5.20 -6.52
C THR A 180 -2.40 4.88 -5.12
N HIS A 181 -2.60 3.59 -4.86
CA HIS A 181 -2.89 3.06 -3.52
C HIS A 181 -1.63 2.51 -2.83
N ASP A 182 -0.49 2.49 -3.52
CA ASP A 182 0.80 2.13 -2.94
C ASP A 182 1.34 3.28 -2.06
N ARG A 183 1.23 3.07 -0.75
CA ARG A 183 1.58 4.06 0.27
C ARG A 183 3.07 4.34 0.33
N TRP A 184 3.90 3.29 0.18
CA TRP A 184 5.35 3.44 0.15
C TRP A 184 5.77 4.28 -1.06
N PHE A 185 5.20 4.01 -2.23
CA PHE A 185 5.50 4.75 -3.44
C PHE A 185 5.08 6.23 -3.33
N LEU A 186 3.92 6.51 -2.68
CA LEU A 186 3.50 7.88 -2.39
C LEU A 186 4.50 8.61 -1.48
N ASP A 187 4.98 7.96 -0.40
CA ASP A 187 5.96 8.57 0.51
C ASP A 187 7.31 8.83 -0.17
N GLU A 188 7.72 7.93 -1.07
CA GLU A 188 8.98 8.06 -1.77
C GLU A 188 8.99 9.15 -2.85
N VAL A 189 7.85 9.41 -3.49
CA VAL A 189 7.81 10.24 -4.70
C VAL A 189 7.05 11.55 -4.50
N ALA A 190 5.97 11.57 -3.71
CA ALA A 190 5.11 12.74 -3.57
C ALA A 190 5.66 13.75 -2.57
N THR A 191 5.65 15.04 -2.93
CA THR A 191 5.94 16.17 -2.04
C THR A 191 4.68 16.82 -1.49
N THR A 192 3.55 16.55 -2.13
CA THR A 192 2.22 17.06 -1.77
C THR A 192 1.20 15.97 -2.06
N THR A 193 0.21 15.82 -1.19
CA THR A 193 -0.88 14.87 -1.37
C THR A 193 -2.20 15.63 -1.50
N TRP A 194 -2.97 15.35 -2.54
CA TRP A 194 -4.34 15.85 -2.71
C TRP A 194 -5.33 14.78 -2.29
N GLU A 195 -6.12 15.04 -1.26
CA GLU A 195 -7.26 14.20 -0.90
C GLU A 195 -8.49 14.63 -1.71
N VAL A 196 -9.07 13.68 -2.46
CA VAL A 196 -10.34 13.86 -3.17
C VAL A 196 -11.44 13.23 -2.31
N HIS A 197 -12.38 14.05 -1.84
CA HIS A 197 -13.51 13.61 -1.03
C HIS A 197 -14.65 14.62 -1.12
N ASP A 198 -15.87 14.19 -0.90
CA ASP A 198 -17.06 15.07 -0.80
C ASP A 198 -17.15 16.15 -1.90
N ARG A 199 -16.73 15.81 -3.13
CA ARG A 199 -16.73 16.68 -4.34
C ARG A 199 -15.70 17.82 -4.32
N ILE A 200 -14.78 17.81 -3.38
CA ILE A 200 -13.69 18.79 -3.23
C ILE A 200 -12.33 18.13 -3.33
N VAL A 201 -11.28 18.93 -3.42
CA VAL A 201 -9.88 18.50 -3.38
C VAL A 201 -9.18 19.31 -2.30
N GLU A 202 -8.61 18.64 -1.31
CA GLU A 202 -7.83 19.24 -0.24
C GLU A 202 -6.33 18.91 -0.38
N PRO A 203 -5.45 19.91 -0.43
CA PRO A 203 -4.01 19.69 -0.48
C PRO A 203 -3.42 19.49 0.93
N PHE A 204 -2.50 18.54 1.06
CA PHE A 204 -1.70 18.26 2.26
C PHE A 204 -0.22 18.28 1.87
N GLU A 205 0.64 18.85 2.73
CA GLU A 205 2.07 18.83 2.53
C GLU A 205 2.66 17.46 2.88
N GLY A 206 3.54 16.92 2.02
CA GLY A 206 4.22 15.65 2.20
C GLY A 206 3.57 14.47 1.50
N GLY A 207 4.17 13.29 1.69
CA GLY A 207 3.69 12.00 1.19
C GLY A 207 2.55 11.42 2.03
N TYR A 208 2.34 10.10 1.92
CA TYR A 208 1.24 9.41 2.57
C TYR A 208 1.28 9.47 4.11
N ALA A 209 2.45 9.26 4.72
CA ALA A 209 2.58 9.28 6.19
C ALA A 209 2.24 10.67 6.75
N ALA A 210 2.72 11.74 6.13
CA ALA A 210 2.39 13.12 6.52
C ALA A 210 0.90 13.42 6.34
N TYR A 211 0.31 12.98 5.22
CA TYR A 211 -1.13 13.09 4.95
C TYR A 211 -1.97 12.41 6.03
N VAL A 212 -1.64 11.18 6.41
CA VAL A 212 -2.39 10.44 7.45
C VAL A 212 -2.39 11.19 8.77
N LEU A 213 -1.23 11.69 9.22
CA LEU A 213 -1.11 12.47 10.45
C LEU A 213 -1.96 13.76 10.41
N GLN A 214 -1.89 14.51 9.32
CA GLN A 214 -2.66 15.75 9.14
C GLN A 214 -4.17 15.45 9.06
N ARG A 215 -4.57 14.37 8.38
CA ARG A 215 -5.96 13.92 8.30
C ARG A 215 -6.53 13.55 9.67
N VAL A 216 -5.77 12.78 10.48
CA VAL A 216 -6.18 12.41 11.84
C VAL A 216 -6.37 13.65 12.71
N GLU A 217 -5.47 14.62 12.63
CA GLU A 217 -5.60 15.87 13.39
C GLU A 217 -6.79 16.71 12.92
N ARG A 218 -7.02 16.82 11.60
CA ARG A 218 -8.21 17.47 11.03
C ARG A 218 -9.50 16.83 11.53
N ASP A 219 -9.58 15.49 11.46
CA ASP A 219 -10.76 14.73 11.90
C ASP A 219 -11.00 14.89 13.40
N ARG A 220 -9.93 14.93 14.21
CA ARG A 220 -10.00 15.20 15.65
C ARG A 220 -10.54 16.60 15.94
N GLN A 221 -10.06 17.60 15.21
CA GLN A 221 -10.53 18.98 15.34
C GLN A 221 -11.99 19.10 14.91
N ALA A 222 -12.39 18.47 13.78
CA ALA A 222 -13.77 18.43 13.32
C ALA A 222 -14.69 17.75 14.34
N ALA A 223 -14.29 16.61 14.92
CA ALA A 223 -15.03 15.93 15.97
C ALA A 223 -15.20 16.81 17.23
N SER A 224 -14.17 17.57 17.62
CA SER A 224 -14.25 18.52 18.74
C SER A 224 -15.23 19.67 18.46
N ILE A 225 -15.19 20.22 17.24
CA ILE A 225 -16.13 21.26 16.78
C ILE A 225 -17.56 20.71 16.78
N GLU A 226 -17.75 19.51 16.24
CA GLU A 226 -19.05 18.84 16.20
C GLU A 226 -19.61 18.55 17.60
N ALA A 227 -18.78 18.09 18.53
CA ALA A 227 -19.18 17.90 19.93
C ALA A 227 -19.64 19.22 20.58
N LYS A 228 -18.93 20.32 20.30
CA LYS A 228 -19.34 21.67 20.75
C LYS A 228 -20.65 22.09 20.11
N ARG A 229 -20.82 21.86 18.80
CA ARG A 229 -22.07 22.13 18.05
C ARG A 229 -23.25 21.35 18.63
N GLN A 230 -23.08 20.04 18.87
CA GLN A 230 -24.11 19.18 19.46
C GLN A 230 -24.48 19.63 20.88
N ASN A 231 -23.52 20.05 21.69
CA ASN A 231 -23.79 20.61 23.01
C ASN A 231 -24.58 21.90 22.94
N LEU A 232 -24.26 22.79 21.97
CA LEU A 232 -25.03 24.02 21.73
C LEU A 232 -26.45 23.67 21.27
N MET A 233 -26.59 22.75 20.31
CA MET A 233 -27.87 22.29 19.84
C MET A 233 -28.75 21.70 20.98
N ARG A 234 -28.17 20.86 21.85
CA ARG A 234 -28.89 20.34 23.03
C ARG A 234 -29.34 21.46 23.97
N LYS A 235 -28.52 22.48 24.20
CA LYS A 235 -28.86 23.63 25.00
C LYS A 235 -30.03 24.43 24.38
N GLU A 236 -29.98 24.68 23.07
CA GLU A 236 -31.03 25.41 22.35
C GLU A 236 -32.36 24.58 22.31
N LEU A 237 -32.29 23.28 22.06
CA LEU A 237 -33.45 22.37 22.12
C LEU A 237 -34.03 22.29 23.53
N ALA A 238 -33.20 22.22 24.57
CA ALA A 238 -33.66 22.24 25.95
C ALA A 238 -34.36 23.58 26.31
N TRP A 239 -33.82 24.70 25.78
CA TRP A 239 -34.45 26.02 25.93
C TRP A 239 -35.80 26.09 25.18
N LEU A 240 -35.87 25.59 23.96
CA LEU A 240 -37.09 25.53 23.17
C LEU A 240 -38.18 24.67 23.84
N ARG A 241 -37.83 23.54 24.48
CA ARG A 241 -38.74 22.63 25.18
C ARG A 241 -39.29 23.21 26.49
N ARG A 242 -38.50 24.02 27.22
CA ARG A 242 -38.92 24.63 28.49
C ARG A 242 -40.04 25.69 28.35
N GLY A 243 -40.42 26.04 27.13
CA GLY A 243 -41.41 27.08 26.87
C GLY A 243 -40.90 28.49 27.11
N ALA A 244 -41.41 29.46 26.37
CA ALA A 244 -41.13 30.86 26.62
C ALA A 244 -41.89 31.35 27.85
N PRO A 245 -41.31 32.18 28.74
CA PRO A 245 -42.06 32.89 29.74
C PRO A 245 -43.20 33.67 29.07
N ALA A 246 -44.36 33.78 29.75
CA ALA A 246 -45.65 34.20 29.21
C ALA A 246 -45.74 35.59 28.52
N ARG A 247 -44.58 36.28 28.32
CA ARG A 247 -44.54 37.63 27.73
C ARG A 247 -43.55 37.82 26.57
N THR A 248 -42.84 36.77 26.10
CA THR A 248 -41.85 36.89 24.99
C THR A 248 -42.08 35.81 23.94
N SER A 249 -42.32 36.21 22.68
CA SER A 249 -42.33 35.29 21.54
C SER A 249 -40.90 34.73 21.32
N LYS A 250 -40.81 33.44 21.00
CA LYS A 250 -39.51 32.80 20.66
C LYS A 250 -38.92 33.53 19.45
N PRO A 251 -37.67 34.04 19.50
CA PRO A 251 -37.08 34.72 18.38
C PRO A 251 -36.90 33.77 17.20
N LYS A 252 -37.44 34.14 16.03
CA LYS A 252 -37.44 33.32 14.82
C LYS A 252 -36.01 32.87 14.41
N PHE A 253 -35.01 33.77 14.56
CA PHE A 253 -33.61 33.47 14.25
C PHE A 253 -33.03 32.30 15.06
N ARG A 254 -33.48 32.04 16.31
CA ARG A 254 -33.02 30.92 17.13
C ARG A 254 -33.64 29.59 16.68
N ILE A 255 -34.86 29.61 16.17
CA ILE A 255 -35.51 28.43 15.56
C ILE A 255 -34.80 28.09 14.26
N ASP A 256 -34.53 29.10 13.44
CA ASP A 256 -33.81 28.93 12.17
C ASP A 256 -32.37 28.45 12.40
N ALA A 257 -31.66 28.97 13.42
CA ALA A 257 -30.32 28.49 13.82
C ALA A 257 -30.32 27.04 14.32
N ALA A 258 -31.33 26.64 15.12
CA ALA A 258 -31.48 25.26 15.56
C ALA A 258 -31.76 24.31 14.39
N ASN A 259 -32.62 24.72 13.44
CA ASN A 259 -32.92 23.94 12.24
C ASN A 259 -31.67 23.81 11.32
N ALA A 260 -30.89 24.87 11.14
CA ALA A 260 -29.62 24.82 10.41
C ALA A 260 -28.61 23.85 11.05
N LEU A 261 -28.50 23.85 12.40
CA LEU A 261 -27.66 22.90 13.13
C LEU A 261 -28.12 21.44 13.02
N ILE A 262 -29.42 21.19 12.82
CA ILE A 262 -29.98 19.85 12.65
C ILE A 262 -29.76 19.34 11.22
N SER A 263 -29.84 20.20 10.21
CA SER A 263 -29.70 19.82 8.80
C SER A 263 -28.27 19.49 8.37
N ASP A 264 -27.27 19.95 9.14
CA ASP A 264 -25.84 19.80 8.84
C ASP A 264 -25.17 18.78 9.79
N VAL A 265 -25.60 17.53 9.76
CA VAL A 265 -25.03 16.44 10.57
C VAL A 265 -24.10 15.59 9.70
N PRO A 266 -22.76 15.60 9.94
CA PRO A 266 -21.85 14.70 9.24
C PRO A 266 -22.14 13.23 9.58
N PRO A 267 -21.93 12.27 8.66
CA PRO A 267 -22.09 10.86 8.94
C PRO A 267 -21.05 10.39 9.98
N LEU A 268 -21.52 9.66 11.00
CA LEU A 268 -20.66 9.04 12.02
C LEU A 268 -19.80 7.94 11.38
N ARG A 269 -18.48 8.03 11.52
CA ARG A 269 -17.54 6.96 11.18
C ARG A 269 -17.56 5.91 12.29
N ASN A 270 -17.97 4.68 11.96
CA ASN A 270 -17.92 3.53 12.86
C ASN A 270 -16.62 2.76 12.62
N THR A 271 -15.67 2.82 13.55
CA THR A 271 -14.56 1.88 13.68
C THR A 271 -15.08 0.59 14.32
N VAL A 272 -14.87 -0.55 13.67
CA VAL A 272 -15.30 -1.85 14.17
C VAL A 272 -14.10 -2.67 14.57
N GLU A 273 -13.99 -2.98 15.85
CA GLU A 273 -13.13 -4.05 16.35
C GLU A 273 -13.81 -5.41 16.10
N LEU A 274 -13.34 -6.15 15.10
CA LEU A 274 -13.76 -7.53 14.83
C LEU A 274 -12.93 -8.56 15.60
N SER A 275 -12.25 -8.14 16.65
CA SER A 275 -11.23 -8.89 17.39
C SER A 275 -11.69 -10.19 18.07
N ARG A 276 -12.96 -10.60 17.91
CA ARG A 276 -13.52 -11.77 18.61
C ARG A 276 -14.39 -12.69 17.74
N LEU A 277 -14.13 -12.78 16.45
CA LEU A 277 -14.63 -13.92 15.69
C LEU A 277 -13.86 -15.15 16.15
N ALA A 278 -14.53 -16.04 16.87
CA ALA A 278 -13.94 -17.25 17.42
C ALA A 278 -13.44 -18.13 16.27
N THR A 279 -12.14 -18.16 16.07
CA THR A 279 -11.54 -19.12 15.13
C THR A 279 -11.56 -20.52 15.72
N ALA A 280 -11.88 -21.53 14.92
CA ALA A 280 -11.83 -22.92 15.34
C ALA A 280 -10.39 -23.27 15.81
N ARG A 281 -10.28 -24.01 16.94
CA ARG A 281 -8.98 -24.37 17.54
C ARG A 281 -8.11 -25.13 16.54
N LEU A 282 -6.93 -24.60 16.23
CA LEU A 282 -5.90 -25.27 15.45
C LEU A 282 -5.21 -26.36 16.26
N GLY A 283 -4.96 -27.51 15.62
CA GLY A 283 -4.06 -28.54 16.16
C GLY A 283 -2.59 -28.10 16.02
N LYS A 284 -1.68 -28.97 16.49
CA LYS A 284 -0.25 -28.73 16.49
C LYS A 284 0.36 -28.72 15.08
N ASP A 285 -0.18 -29.54 14.17
CA ASP A 285 0.24 -29.63 12.77
C ASP A 285 -0.72 -28.80 11.93
N VAL A 286 -0.22 -27.80 11.19
CA VAL A 286 -1.02 -26.96 10.28
C VAL A 286 -0.77 -27.41 8.85
N ILE A 287 0.34 -27.00 8.23
CA ILE A 287 0.73 -27.41 6.88
C ILE A 287 2.23 -27.59 6.82
N ASP A 288 2.69 -28.77 6.39
CA ASP A 288 4.09 -29.08 6.13
C ASP A 288 4.31 -29.33 4.64
N LEU A 289 5.21 -28.62 4.05
CA LEU A 289 5.78 -28.86 2.72
C LEU A 289 7.14 -29.53 2.93
N LEU A 290 7.32 -30.75 2.45
CA LEU A 290 8.52 -31.56 2.68
C LEU A 290 9.15 -31.94 1.34
N ASP A 291 10.29 -31.33 1.03
CA ASP A 291 11.06 -31.51 -0.22
C ASP A 291 10.20 -31.36 -1.50
N VAL A 292 9.33 -30.34 -1.50
CA VAL A 292 8.34 -30.19 -2.56
C VAL A 292 8.92 -29.47 -3.75
N SER A 293 8.82 -30.10 -4.95
CA SER A 293 9.09 -29.47 -6.23
C SER A 293 7.86 -29.53 -7.14
N VAL A 294 7.70 -28.50 -7.98
CA VAL A 294 6.59 -28.39 -8.94
C VAL A 294 7.09 -28.00 -10.31
N ALA A 295 6.72 -28.81 -11.32
CA ALA A 295 6.84 -28.50 -12.74
C ALA A 295 5.48 -28.64 -13.42
N TYR A 296 5.12 -27.74 -14.31
CA TYR A 296 3.87 -27.84 -15.07
C TYR A 296 4.03 -28.76 -16.29
N PRO A 297 2.96 -29.45 -16.71
CA PRO A 297 2.99 -30.31 -17.90
C PRO A 297 3.49 -29.58 -19.13
N GLY A 298 4.46 -30.16 -19.83
CA GLY A 298 5.07 -29.56 -21.03
C GLY A 298 6.24 -28.61 -20.76
N SER A 299 6.53 -28.27 -19.51
CA SER A 299 7.71 -27.48 -19.12
C SER A 299 8.77 -28.37 -18.49
N GLN A 300 10.01 -28.28 -18.98
CA GLN A 300 11.17 -28.91 -18.32
C GLN A 300 11.68 -28.09 -17.13
N ARG A 301 11.16 -26.87 -16.94
CA ARG A 301 11.58 -25.97 -15.87
C ARG A 301 10.69 -26.17 -14.65
N GLU A 302 11.29 -26.51 -13.53
CA GLU A 302 10.62 -26.47 -12.23
C GLU A 302 10.36 -25.04 -11.80
N VAL A 303 9.11 -24.76 -11.43
CA VAL A 303 8.70 -23.45 -10.92
C VAL A 303 9.07 -23.31 -9.45
N LEU A 304 8.90 -24.40 -8.68
CA LEU A 304 9.33 -24.50 -7.29
C LEU A 304 10.26 -25.71 -7.14
N ARG A 305 11.31 -25.57 -6.31
CA ARG A 305 12.37 -26.57 -6.13
C ARG A 305 12.70 -26.75 -4.66
N ASP A 306 12.73 -27.99 -4.21
CA ASP A 306 13.21 -28.38 -2.89
C ASP A 306 12.62 -27.49 -1.77
N ILE A 307 11.31 -27.24 -1.79
CA ILE A 307 10.65 -26.41 -0.78
C ILE A 307 10.50 -27.24 0.49
N GLU A 308 11.18 -26.81 1.56
CA GLU A 308 10.95 -27.29 2.92
C GLU A 308 10.39 -26.14 3.76
N TRP A 309 9.13 -26.26 4.17
CA TRP A 309 8.47 -25.26 4.99
C TRP A 309 7.43 -25.88 5.90
N ARG A 310 7.51 -25.57 7.19
CA ARG A 310 6.58 -26.05 8.21
C ARG A 310 5.87 -24.86 8.82
N ILE A 311 4.57 -24.77 8.60
CA ILE A 311 3.73 -23.67 9.05
C ILE A 311 3.09 -24.05 10.37
N GLY A 312 3.37 -23.26 11.41
CA GLY A 312 2.84 -23.43 12.76
C GLY A 312 1.48 -22.78 13.00
N PRO A 313 0.79 -23.15 14.09
CA PRO A 313 -0.44 -22.48 14.49
C PRO A 313 -0.17 -21.05 15.00
N GLY A 314 -0.96 -20.09 14.46
CA GLY A 314 -0.81 -18.66 14.78
C GLY A 314 0.37 -17.96 14.09
N GLU A 315 1.10 -18.66 13.22
CA GLU A 315 2.19 -18.08 12.42
C GLU A 315 1.66 -17.09 11.40
N ARG A 316 2.34 -15.95 11.25
CA ARG A 316 1.96 -14.87 10.35
C ARG A 316 3.11 -14.61 9.38
N THR A 317 2.93 -15.08 8.16
CA THR A 317 4.00 -15.13 7.17
C THR A 317 3.69 -14.30 5.93
N GLY A 318 4.62 -13.41 5.56
CA GLY A 318 4.64 -12.67 4.31
C GLY A 318 5.47 -13.40 3.25
N ILE A 319 5.00 -13.40 2.02
CA ILE A 319 5.73 -13.99 0.88
C ILE A 319 5.95 -12.92 -0.18
N VAL A 320 7.20 -12.69 -0.52
CA VAL A 320 7.63 -11.78 -1.58
C VAL A 320 8.31 -12.53 -2.73
N GLY A 321 8.39 -11.91 -3.88
CA GLY A 321 9.07 -12.48 -5.04
C GLY A 321 8.65 -11.80 -6.34
N ALA A 322 9.50 -11.90 -7.35
CA ALA A 322 9.24 -11.36 -8.67
C ALA A 322 7.93 -11.91 -9.27
N ASN A 323 7.38 -11.20 -10.26
CA ASN A 323 6.26 -11.71 -11.03
C ASN A 323 6.68 -13.00 -11.77
N GLY A 324 5.85 -14.05 -11.65
CA GLY A 324 6.18 -15.38 -12.21
C GLY A 324 7.15 -16.22 -11.38
N ALA A 325 7.60 -15.79 -10.20
CA ALA A 325 8.50 -16.57 -9.33
C ALA A 325 7.88 -17.85 -8.74
N GLY A 326 6.55 -18.04 -8.86
CA GLY A 326 5.87 -19.23 -8.35
C GLY A 326 5.04 -18.97 -7.09
N LYS A 327 4.75 -17.71 -6.74
CA LYS A 327 3.93 -17.34 -5.56
C LYS A 327 2.57 -18.04 -5.58
N SER A 328 1.80 -17.88 -6.65
CA SER A 328 0.47 -18.53 -6.79
C SER A 328 0.56 -20.06 -6.85
N THR A 329 1.67 -20.63 -7.36
CA THR A 329 1.93 -22.07 -7.33
C THR A 329 2.14 -22.56 -5.90
N LEU A 330 2.88 -21.82 -5.08
CA LEU A 330 3.08 -22.11 -3.66
C LEU A 330 1.76 -22.03 -2.89
N LEU A 331 0.94 -20.99 -3.14
CA LEU A 331 -0.41 -20.91 -2.56
C LEU A 331 -1.31 -22.07 -3.02
N GLY A 332 -1.22 -22.45 -4.28
CA GLY A 332 -1.95 -23.61 -4.82
C GLY A 332 -1.56 -24.95 -4.16
N LEU A 333 -0.28 -25.15 -3.80
CA LEU A 333 0.17 -26.29 -2.99
C LEU A 333 -0.45 -26.27 -1.59
N ILE A 334 -0.44 -25.11 -0.93
CA ILE A 334 -1.05 -24.87 0.38
C ILE A 334 -2.55 -25.13 0.32
N ALA A 335 -3.21 -24.65 -0.73
CA ALA A 335 -4.64 -24.85 -0.99
C ALA A 335 -4.98 -26.31 -1.33
N GLY A 336 -4.04 -27.04 -1.92
CA GLY A 336 -4.25 -28.39 -2.46
C GLY A 336 -4.87 -28.41 -3.87
N SER A 337 -4.92 -27.27 -4.55
CA SER A 337 -5.31 -27.16 -5.97
C SER A 337 -4.17 -27.55 -6.92
N VAL A 338 -2.91 -27.45 -6.45
CA VAL A 338 -1.72 -27.90 -7.17
C VAL A 338 -1.15 -29.13 -6.47
N THR A 339 -0.87 -30.18 -7.25
CA THR A 339 -0.19 -31.40 -6.77
C THR A 339 1.31 -31.26 -6.98
N PRO A 340 2.15 -31.61 -6.00
CA PRO A 340 3.60 -31.57 -6.19
C PRO A 340 4.06 -32.63 -7.20
N THR A 341 5.11 -32.32 -7.97
CA THR A 341 5.78 -33.26 -8.86
C THR A 341 6.67 -34.22 -8.06
N SER A 342 7.31 -33.72 -7.01
CA SER A 342 8.08 -34.50 -6.03
C SER A 342 7.85 -33.98 -4.62
N GLY A 343 8.21 -34.78 -3.61
CA GLY A 343 7.97 -34.45 -2.22
C GLY A 343 6.53 -34.69 -1.78
N ARG A 344 6.14 -34.12 -0.67
CA ARG A 344 4.77 -34.29 -0.12
C ARG A 344 4.29 -33.08 0.64
N VAL A 345 2.99 -32.80 0.54
CA VAL A 345 2.27 -31.82 1.35
C VAL A 345 1.47 -32.53 2.42
N LYS A 346 1.69 -32.22 3.69
CA LYS A 346 0.93 -32.75 4.82
C LYS A 346 0.07 -31.63 5.39
N ARG A 347 -1.23 -31.88 5.56
CA ARG A 347 -2.18 -30.93 6.13
C ARG A 347 -2.81 -31.50 7.39
N GLY A 348 -2.90 -30.68 8.42
CA GLY A 348 -3.55 -31.04 9.69
C GLY A 348 -5.04 -31.28 9.51
N LYS A 349 -5.59 -32.26 10.24
CA LYS A 349 -7.02 -32.64 10.16
C LYS A 349 -7.98 -31.55 10.61
N THR A 350 -7.53 -30.59 11.42
CA THR A 350 -8.34 -29.50 11.98
C THR A 350 -8.24 -28.21 11.16
N VAL A 351 -7.47 -28.21 10.07
CA VAL A 351 -7.27 -27.05 9.22
C VAL A 351 -8.55 -26.71 8.47
N ARG A 352 -9.03 -25.49 8.70
CA ARG A 352 -10.09 -24.83 7.91
C ARG A 352 -9.43 -23.68 7.17
N LEU A 353 -9.10 -23.92 5.90
CA LEU A 353 -8.42 -22.99 5.03
C LEU A 353 -9.42 -22.14 4.27
N SER A 354 -9.24 -20.83 4.28
CA SER A 354 -9.91 -19.92 3.34
C SER A 354 -8.87 -19.14 2.55
N ILE A 355 -9.16 -18.90 1.29
CA ILE A 355 -8.28 -18.22 0.35
C ILE A 355 -8.99 -17.00 -0.20
N LEU A 356 -8.32 -15.87 -0.15
CA LEU A 356 -8.70 -14.68 -0.88
C LEU A 356 -7.86 -14.64 -2.16
N ASP A 357 -8.44 -15.09 -3.27
CA ASP A 357 -7.79 -15.08 -4.58
C ASP A 357 -7.93 -13.73 -5.30
N GLN A 358 -7.16 -13.53 -6.38
CA GLN A 358 -7.22 -12.32 -7.19
C GLN A 358 -8.51 -12.21 -8.01
N GLN A 359 -9.14 -13.32 -8.39
CA GLN A 359 -10.18 -13.36 -9.42
C GLN A 359 -11.60 -13.22 -8.90
N SER A 360 -11.82 -13.25 -7.57
CA SER A 360 -13.16 -13.18 -6.96
C SER A 360 -14.19 -14.14 -7.59
N SER A 361 -13.74 -15.28 -8.09
CA SER A 361 -14.55 -16.26 -8.84
C SER A 361 -15.76 -16.78 -8.04
N GLU A 362 -15.65 -16.82 -6.71
CA GLU A 362 -16.76 -17.19 -5.81
C GLU A 362 -17.90 -16.17 -5.87
N LEU A 363 -17.61 -14.89 -6.07
CA LEU A 363 -18.63 -13.84 -6.18
C LEU A 363 -19.33 -13.85 -7.55
N ASP A 364 -18.66 -14.35 -8.60
CA ASP A 364 -19.28 -14.46 -9.93
C ASP A 364 -20.42 -15.48 -9.93
N ALA A 365 -20.30 -16.56 -9.16
CA ALA A 365 -21.34 -17.56 -8.99
C ALA A 365 -22.63 -16.99 -8.34
N VAL A 366 -22.50 -15.90 -7.57
CA VAL A 366 -23.61 -15.23 -6.86
C VAL A 366 -23.86 -13.81 -7.36
N ALA A 367 -23.39 -13.46 -8.56
CA ALA A 367 -23.49 -12.11 -9.14
C ALA A 367 -24.94 -11.59 -9.25
N GLY A 368 -25.91 -12.49 -9.41
CA GLY A 368 -27.34 -12.17 -9.47
C GLY A 368 -28.01 -11.91 -8.12
N ASP A 369 -27.37 -12.31 -7.03
CA ASP A 369 -27.94 -12.24 -5.68
C ASP A 369 -27.68 -10.87 -5.04
N MET A 370 -28.53 -10.49 -4.06
CA MET A 370 -28.29 -9.28 -3.28
C MET A 370 -27.19 -9.51 -2.23
N VAL A 371 -26.40 -8.50 -1.93
CA VAL A 371 -25.31 -8.58 -0.94
C VAL A 371 -25.80 -9.14 0.41
N ARG A 372 -26.95 -8.67 0.92
CA ARG A 372 -27.56 -9.16 2.17
C ARG A 372 -27.92 -10.64 2.13
N GLU A 373 -28.29 -11.17 0.96
CA GLU A 373 -28.69 -12.59 0.81
C GLU A 373 -27.48 -13.50 0.83
N VAL A 374 -26.41 -13.09 0.19
CA VAL A 374 -25.16 -13.85 0.15
C VAL A 374 -24.62 -14.06 1.57
N ILE A 375 -24.55 -13.00 2.39
CA ILE A 375 -24.09 -13.13 3.78
C ILE A 375 -25.08 -13.88 4.66
N GLY A 376 -26.38 -13.70 4.45
CA GLY A 376 -27.42 -14.40 5.19
C GLY A 376 -27.40 -15.93 5.00
N ARG A 377 -26.76 -16.43 3.94
CA ARG A 377 -26.56 -17.89 3.72
C ARG A 377 -25.48 -18.50 4.61
N LEU A 378 -24.53 -17.70 5.09
CA LEU A 378 -23.44 -18.20 5.95
C LEU A 378 -23.96 -18.48 7.35
N GLN A 379 -24.56 -17.46 7.99
CA GLN A 379 -25.13 -17.58 9.34
C GLN A 379 -26.30 -16.60 9.50
N THR A 380 -27.26 -16.93 10.36
CA THR A 380 -28.43 -16.08 10.67
C THR A 380 -28.10 -14.99 11.69
N SER A 381 -27.09 -15.18 12.53
CA SER A 381 -26.58 -14.21 13.51
C SER A 381 -25.10 -14.40 13.76
N TYR A 382 -24.42 -13.33 14.10
CA TYR A 382 -23.00 -13.30 14.42
C TYR A 382 -22.79 -12.72 15.83
N GLN A 383 -22.04 -13.41 16.68
CA GLN A 383 -21.69 -12.90 18.01
C GLN A 383 -20.43 -12.05 17.94
N ILE A 384 -20.59 -10.74 18.17
CA ILE A 384 -19.49 -9.78 18.25
C ILE A 384 -19.64 -8.99 19.54
N ASP A 385 -18.60 -8.94 20.38
CA ASP A 385 -18.60 -8.25 21.68
C ASP A 385 -19.78 -8.64 22.61
N GLY A 386 -20.18 -9.94 22.53
CA GLY A 386 -21.29 -10.45 23.34
C GLY A 386 -22.67 -10.00 22.89
N LYS A 387 -22.79 -9.41 21.71
CA LYS A 387 -24.07 -9.02 21.07
C LYS A 387 -24.30 -9.85 19.83
N ASP A 388 -25.52 -10.34 19.66
CA ASP A 388 -25.94 -10.97 18.43
C ASP A 388 -26.25 -9.90 17.37
N LEU A 389 -25.55 -9.95 16.27
CA LEU A 389 -25.74 -9.05 15.12
C LEU A 389 -26.35 -9.81 13.95
N THR A 390 -27.32 -9.21 13.30
CA THR A 390 -27.81 -9.72 12.02
C THR A 390 -26.77 -9.51 10.91
N PRO A 391 -26.81 -10.29 9.81
CA PRO A 391 -25.92 -10.10 8.66
C PRO A 391 -25.92 -8.66 8.12
N ALA A 392 -27.08 -8.01 8.06
CA ALA A 392 -27.20 -6.63 7.61
C ALA A 392 -26.51 -5.63 8.56
N GLN A 393 -26.71 -5.79 9.88
CA GLN A 393 -26.04 -4.93 10.88
C GLN A 393 -24.52 -5.12 10.86
N LEU A 394 -24.06 -6.34 10.60
CA LEU A 394 -22.63 -6.61 10.46
C LEU A 394 -22.04 -5.90 9.25
N LEU A 395 -22.71 -5.98 8.10
CA LEU A 395 -22.29 -5.27 6.88
C LEU A 395 -22.26 -3.75 7.07
N GLU A 396 -23.28 -3.17 7.71
CA GLU A 396 -23.32 -1.74 8.02
C GLU A 396 -22.11 -1.34 8.90
N ARG A 397 -21.78 -2.16 9.91
CA ARG A 397 -20.60 -1.94 10.74
C ARG A 397 -19.29 -2.03 9.95
N LEU A 398 -19.24 -2.90 8.95
CA LEU A 398 -18.08 -3.11 8.09
C LEU A 398 -17.99 -2.10 6.93
N GLY A 399 -18.84 -1.05 6.97
CA GLY A 399 -18.78 0.09 6.07
C GLY A 399 -19.55 -0.06 4.76
N PHE A 400 -20.47 -1.05 4.66
CA PHE A 400 -21.45 -1.04 3.59
C PHE A 400 -22.60 -0.08 3.92
N ALA A 401 -22.90 0.80 2.99
CA ALA A 401 -24.08 1.65 3.12
C ALA A 401 -25.37 0.82 2.94
N ARG A 402 -26.48 1.25 3.54
CA ARG A 402 -27.76 0.50 3.52
C ARG A 402 -28.30 0.24 2.13
N ASP A 403 -28.11 1.18 1.22
CA ASP A 403 -28.48 1.05 -0.19
C ASP A 403 -27.68 -0.06 -0.88
N GLN A 404 -26.37 -0.19 -0.58
CA GLN A 404 -25.50 -1.24 -1.11
C GLN A 404 -25.90 -2.65 -0.65
N LEU A 405 -26.57 -2.81 0.50
CA LEU A 405 -27.06 -4.11 0.97
C LEU A 405 -28.14 -4.70 0.04
N SER A 406 -28.84 -3.84 -0.68
CA SER A 406 -29.88 -4.22 -1.64
C SER A 406 -29.39 -4.22 -3.09
N THR A 407 -28.10 -3.91 -3.32
CA THR A 407 -27.45 -3.98 -4.64
C THR A 407 -27.08 -5.43 -4.96
N ARG A 408 -27.14 -5.80 -6.23
CA ARG A 408 -26.67 -7.12 -6.69
C ARG A 408 -25.15 -7.17 -6.66
N VAL A 409 -24.60 -8.34 -6.31
CA VAL A 409 -23.16 -8.54 -6.23
C VAL A 409 -22.45 -8.20 -7.55
N GLY A 410 -23.06 -8.50 -8.70
CA GLY A 410 -22.52 -8.15 -10.02
C GLY A 410 -22.48 -6.65 -10.34
N GLU A 411 -23.27 -5.82 -9.62
CA GLU A 411 -23.32 -4.37 -9.81
C GLU A 411 -22.36 -3.60 -8.88
N LEU A 412 -21.69 -4.31 -7.97
CA LEU A 412 -20.71 -3.71 -7.06
C LEU A 412 -19.44 -3.28 -7.84
N SER A 413 -18.84 -2.16 -7.41
CA SER A 413 -17.51 -1.78 -7.89
C SER A 413 -16.45 -2.83 -7.49
N GLY A 414 -15.29 -2.86 -8.18
CA GLY A 414 -14.20 -3.78 -7.89
C GLY A 414 -13.80 -3.75 -6.41
N GLY A 415 -13.59 -2.56 -5.83
CA GLY A 415 -13.27 -2.41 -4.41
C GLY A 415 -14.39 -2.88 -3.47
N GLN A 416 -15.68 -2.66 -3.82
CA GLN A 416 -16.81 -3.17 -3.04
C GLN A 416 -16.90 -4.70 -3.10
N ARG A 417 -16.67 -5.29 -4.28
CA ARG A 417 -16.59 -6.76 -4.45
C ARG A 417 -15.45 -7.35 -3.63
N ARG A 418 -14.27 -6.71 -3.64
CA ARG A 418 -13.12 -7.15 -2.85
C ARG A 418 -13.40 -7.09 -1.35
N ARG A 419 -14.05 -6.00 -0.89
CA ARG A 419 -14.52 -5.88 0.50
C ARG A 419 -15.49 -6.98 0.89
N LEU A 420 -16.47 -7.26 0.04
CA LEU A 420 -17.43 -8.34 0.27
C LEU A 420 -16.73 -9.70 0.35
N GLN A 421 -15.81 -9.98 -0.58
CA GLN A 421 -15.04 -11.22 -0.59
C GLN A 421 -14.24 -11.42 0.70
N LEU A 422 -13.50 -10.40 1.13
CA LEU A 422 -12.74 -10.46 2.39
C LEU A 422 -13.66 -10.76 3.59
N MET A 423 -14.84 -10.13 3.63
CA MET A 423 -15.80 -10.36 4.69
C MET A 423 -16.35 -11.79 4.67
N LEU A 424 -16.72 -12.32 3.50
CA LEU A 424 -17.20 -13.70 3.37
C LEU A 424 -16.14 -14.70 3.86
N VAL A 425 -14.89 -14.46 3.50
CA VAL A 425 -13.75 -15.26 3.93
C VAL A 425 -13.60 -15.23 5.46
N VAL A 426 -13.65 -14.06 6.08
CA VAL A 426 -13.51 -13.94 7.55
C VAL A 426 -14.71 -14.52 8.28
N LEU A 427 -15.91 -14.32 7.75
CA LEU A 427 -17.16 -14.83 8.34
C LEU A 427 -17.33 -16.35 8.22
N SER A 428 -16.55 -17.01 7.37
CA SER A 428 -16.49 -18.49 7.32
C SER A 428 -15.71 -19.10 8.50
N GLU A 429 -15.21 -18.25 9.42
CA GLU A 429 -14.45 -18.65 10.61
C GLU A 429 -13.26 -19.60 10.31
N PRO A 430 -12.38 -19.25 9.36
CA PRO A 430 -11.20 -20.05 9.08
C PRO A 430 -10.21 -20.01 10.24
N ASN A 431 -9.35 -21.02 10.35
CA ASN A 431 -8.21 -20.98 11.25
C ASN A 431 -6.86 -20.85 10.51
N VAL A 432 -6.89 -20.96 9.16
CA VAL A 432 -5.79 -20.63 8.25
C VAL A 432 -6.33 -19.73 7.15
N LEU A 433 -5.74 -18.56 7.00
CA LEU A 433 -6.12 -17.57 5.99
C LEU A 433 -4.96 -17.34 5.03
N VAL A 434 -5.24 -17.47 3.75
CA VAL A 434 -4.29 -17.22 2.67
C VAL A 434 -4.80 -16.06 1.84
N LEU A 435 -3.98 -15.02 1.71
CA LEU A 435 -4.30 -13.81 0.96
C LEU A 435 -3.33 -13.67 -0.22
N ASP A 436 -3.86 -13.65 -1.45
CA ASP A 436 -3.09 -13.40 -2.66
C ASP A 436 -3.39 -11.97 -3.16
N GLU A 437 -2.39 -11.08 -3.02
CA GLU A 437 -2.45 -9.66 -3.36
C GLU A 437 -3.73 -8.97 -2.83
N PRO A 438 -3.95 -8.94 -1.51
CA PRO A 438 -5.19 -8.41 -0.94
C PRO A 438 -5.36 -6.89 -1.11
N THR A 439 -4.28 -6.19 -1.47
CA THR A 439 -4.23 -4.72 -1.60
C THR A 439 -4.59 -4.21 -2.99
N ASN A 440 -4.64 -5.09 -3.99
CA ASN A 440 -4.94 -4.69 -5.37
C ASN A 440 -6.37 -4.15 -5.48
N ASP A 441 -6.53 -3.02 -6.17
CA ASP A 441 -7.81 -2.32 -6.42
C ASP A 441 -8.56 -1.85 -5.16
N VAL A 442 -7.87 -1.78 -4.01
CA VAL A 442 -8.43 -1.39 -2.72
C VAL A 442 -7.96 0.01 -2.35
N ASP A 443 -8.89 0.89 -1.96
CA ASP A 443 -8.55 2.24 -1.53
C ASP A 443 -7.87 2.28 -0.14
N THR A 444 -7.22 3.39 0.19
CA THR A 444 -6.44 3.56 1.41
C THR A 444 -7.24 3.39 2.70
N ASP A 445 -8.52 3.80 2.72
CA ASP A 445 -9.40 3.62 3.89
C ASP A 445 -9.69 2.13 4.11
N MET A 446 -9.94 1.40 3.01
CA MET A 446 -10.19 -0.03 3.04
C MET A 446 -8.93 -0.83 3.39
N LEU A 447 -7.75 -0.41 2.90
CA LEU A 447 -6.47 -1.01 3.28
C LEU A 447 -6.26 -0.94 4.79
N THR A 448 -6.46 0.24 5.39
CA THR A 448 -6.34 0.43 6.84
C THR A 448 -7.33 -0.47 7.62
N ALA A 449 -8.59 -0.53 7.18
CA ALA A 449 -9.58 -1.39 7.82
C ALA A 449 -9.25 -2.89 7.69
N THR A 450 -8.68 -3.30 6.55
CA THR A 450 -8.21 -4.68 6.32
C THR A 450 -7.03 -5.02 7.23
N GLU A 451 -6.08 -4.12 7.38
CA GLU A 451 -4.95 -4.28 8.28
C GLU A 451 -5.37 -4.41 9.74
N ASP A 452 -6.27 -3.54 10.21
CA ASP A 452 -6.81 -3.61 11.57
C ASP A 452 -7.52 -4.94 11.83
N LEU A 453 -8.27 -5.42 10.83
CA LEU A 453 -8.93 -6.72 10.88
C LEU A 453 -7.91 -7.87 10.97
N LEU A 454 -6.92 -7.86 10.09
CA LEU A 454 -5.90 -8.90 10.04
C LEU A 454 -5.00 -8.87 11.28
N ASP A 455 -4.65 -7.70 11.78
CA ASP A 455 -3.82 -7.53 12.97
C ASP A 455 -4.47 -8.17 14.21
N SER A 456 -5.78 -8.01 14.36
CA SER A 456 -6.56 -8.59 15.47
C SER A 456 -6.94 -10.07 15.27
N TRP A 457 -6.73 -10.64 14.07
CA TRP A 457 -7.16 -12.00 13.76
C TRP A 457 -6.20 -13.06 14.32
N PRO A 458 -6.66 -14.05 15.15
CA PRO A 458 -5.78 -14.93 15.92
C PRO A 458 -5.32 -16.20 15.20
N GLY A 459 -5.69 -16.41 13.92
CA GLY A 459 -5.35 -17.61 13.15
C GLY A 459 -3.98 -17.56 12.48
N THR A 460 -3.63 -18.63 11.77
CA THR A 460 -2.43 -18.68 10.92
C THR A 460 -2.66 -17.90 9.64
N LEU A 461 -1.81 -16.91 9.37
CA LEU A 461 -1.94 -15.99 8.25
C LEU A 461 -0.78 -16.16 7.24
N ILE A 462 -1.11 -16.30 5.97
CA ILE A 462 -0.14 -16.32 4.86
C ILE A 462 -0.55 -15.22 3.88
N VAL A 463 0.32 -14.25 3.64
CA VAL A 463 0.05 -13.10 2.78
C VAL A 463 1.08 -13.03 1.68
N VAL A 464 0.63 -13.05 0.44
CA VAL A 464 1.44 -12.66 -0.72
C VAL A 464 1.07 -11.22 -1.05
N SER A 465 2.01 -10.30 -1.00
CA SER A 465 1.76 -8.90 -1.36
C SER A 465 3.03 -8.19 -1.82
N HIS A 466 2.82 -7.15 -2.63
CA HIS A 466 3.83 -6.17 -2.98
C HIS A 466 3.75 -4.90 -2.12
N ASP A 467 2.74 -4.77 -1.27
CA ASP A 467 2.58 -3.67 -0.31
C ASP A 467 3.46 -3.90 0.93
N ARG A 468 4.54 -3.11 1.05
CA ARG A 468 5.49 -3.18 2.17
C ARG A 468 4.84 -2.90 3.51
N TYR A 469 3.99 -1.87 3.59
CA TYR A 469 3.32 -1.49 4.83
C TYR A 469 2.38 -2.60 5.34
N LEU A 470 1.64 -3.25 4.43
CA LEU A 470 0.83 -4.41 4.80
C LEU A 470 1.68 -5.53 5.36
N LEU A 471 2.76 -5.92 4.65
CA LEU A 471 3.64 -7.01 5.09
C LEU A 471 4.26 -6.74 6.45
N GLU A 472 4.81 -5.54 6.67
CA GLU A 472 5.42 -5.16 7.94
C GLU A 472 4.42 -5.13 9.10
N ARG A 473 3.17 -4.73 8.82
CA ARG A 473 2.15 -4.60 9.86
C ARG A 473 1.51 -5.92 10.26
N VAL A 474 1.21 -6.80 9.28
CA VAL A 474 0.38 -7.98 9.53
C VAL A 474 1.16 -9.28 9.62
N THR A 475 2.48 -9.29 9.38
CA THR A 475 3.31 -10.49 9.38
C THR A 475 4.49 -10.40 10.32
N ASP A 476 4.85 -11.51 10.97
CA ASP A 476 5.99 -11.63 11.90
C ASP A 476 7.25 -12.13 11.20
N GLN A 477 7.09 -12.83 10.08
CA GLN A 477 8.16 -13.43 9.29
C GLN A 477 7.91 -13.20 7.81
N GLN A 478 9.00 -13.03 7.05
CA GLN A 478 8.92 -12.86 5.61
C GLN A 478 9.80 -13.88 4.90
N TYR A 479 9.32 -14.36 3.77
CA TYR A 479 10.04 -15.29 2.89
C TYR A 479 10.05 -14.77 1.47
N ALA A 480 11.11 -15.04 0.74
CA ALA A 480 11.19 -14.79 -0.70
C ALA A 480 11.22 -16.07 -1.51
N ILE A 481 10.57 -16.05 -2.67
CA ILE A 481 10.80 -17.07 -3.70
C ILE A 481 11.88 -16.54 -4.64
N LEU A 482 13.07 -17.17 -4.56
CA LEU A 482 14.25 -16.81 -5.35
C LEU A 482 14.75 -18.07 -6.08
N ASP A 483 14.78 -18.02 -7.42
CA ASP A 483 15.17 -19.18 -8.29
C ASP A 483 14.36 -20.47 -8.02
N GLY A 484 13.08 -20.32 -7.68
CA GLY A 484 12.18 -21.42 -7.35
C GLY A 484 12.36 -21.99 -5.94
N ARG A 485 13.23 -21.42 -5.10
CA ARG A 485 13.45 -21.81 -3.70
C ARG A 485 12.86 -20.80 -2.73
N LEU A 486 12.36 -21.29 -1.61
CA LEU A 486 11.87 -20.47 -0.52
C LEU A 486 13.04 -20.09 0.40
N ARG A 487 13.24 -18.79 0.62
CA ARG A 487 14.28 -18.28 1.49
C ARG A 487 13.68 -17.39 2.56
N HIS A 488 14.02 -17.62 3.83
CA HIS A 488 13.66 -16.74 4.94
C HIS A 488 14.40 -15.41 4.84
N LEU A 489 13.71 -14.31 5.16
CA LEU A 489 14.20 -12.94 5.10
C LEU A 489 14.13 -12.29 6.48
N PRO A 490 15.14 -12.43 7.34
CA PRO A 490 15.15 -11.74 8.64
C PRO A 490 15.12 -10.22 8.54
N GLY A 491 15.72 -9.65 7.49
CA GLY A 491 15.71 -8.21 7.19
C GLY A 491 14.52 -7.78 6.31
N GLY A 492 13.50 -8.63 6.13
CA GLY A 492 12.27 -8.29 5.43
C GLY A 492 12.46 -7.93 3.96
N VAL A 493 11.61 -7.00 3.48
CA VAL A 493 11.61 -6.55 2.07
C VAL A 493 12.94 -5.89 1.67
N ASP A 494 13.60 -5.20 2.58
CA ASP A 494 14.88 -4.53 2.27
C ASP A 494 16.00 -5.55 2.02
N GLU A 495 16.01 -6.66 2.74
CA GLU A 495 16.92 -7.76 2.46
C GLU A 495 16.62 -8.38 1.09
N TYR A 496 15.34 -8.58 0.75
CA TYR A 496 14.95 -9.06 -0.58
C TYR A 496 15.53 -8.19 -1.70
N LEU A 497 15.40 -6.88 -1.59
CA LEU A 497 15.93 -5.94 -2.59
C LEU A 497 17.46 -6.02 -2.72
N ARG A 498 18.18 -6.01 -1.59
CA ARG A 498 19.65 -6.16 -1.60
C ARG A 498 20.09 -7.47 -2.28
N LEU A 499 19.43 -8.58 -1.97
CA LEU A 499 19.75 -9.88 -2.58
C LEU A 499 19.49 -9.90 -4.09
N THR A 500 18.46 -9.21 -4.56
CA THR A 500 18.14 -9.16 -5.98
C THR A 500 19.09 -8.22 -6.75
N GLU A 501 19.50 -7.11 -6.16
CA GLU A 501 20.52 -6.21 -6.72
C GLU A 501 21.90 -6.90 -6.87
N GLN A 502 22.34 -7.63 -5.85
CA GLN A 502 23.58 -8.41 -5.88
C GLN A 502 23.58 -9.44 -7.00
N ARG A 503 22.44 -10.08 -7.27
CA ARG A 503 22.29 -11.04 -8.36
C ARG A 503 22.30 -10.38 -9.74
N ALA A 504 21.62 -9.25 -9.90
CA ALA A 504 21.64 -8.49 -11.15
C ALA A 504 23.06 -8.02 -11.50
N GLY A 505 23.85 -7.61 -10.52
CA GLY A 505 25.26 -7.25 -10.69
C GLY A 505 26.17 -8.44 -11.08
N SER A 506 25.84 -9.66 -10.64
CA SER A 506 26.63 -10.87 -10.97
C SER A 506 26.32 -11.46 -12.35
N THR A 507 25.14 -11.23 -12.91
CA THR A 507 24.77 -11.70 -14.26
C THR A 507 25.24 -10.77 -15.39
N GLY A 508 25.59 -9.52 -15.09
CA GLY A 508 26.13 -8.54 -16.06
C GLY A 508 27.62 -8.69 -16.39
N SER A 509 28.35 -9.62 -15.75
CA SER A 509 29.80 -9.80 -15.93
C SER A 509 30.16 -11.12 -16.64
N ASN A 510 29.61 -11.35 -17.83
CA ASN A 510 30.11 -12.39 -18.75
C ASN A 510 30.85 -11.76 -19.95
N ALA A 511 31.90 -10.98 -19.67
CA ALA A 511 32.99 -10.80 -20.61
C ALA A 511 34.18 -11.68 -20.13
N PRO A 512 34.87 -12.40 -21.01
CA PRO A 512 35.97 -13.27 -20.59
C PRO A 512 37.11 -12.39 -20.02
N ALA A 513 37.14 -12.22 -18.71
CA ALA A 513 38.26 -11.59 -18.02
C ALA A 513 39.42 -12.58 -18.02
N VAL A 514 40.52 -12.14 -18.65
CA VAL A 514 41.84 -12.70 -18.50
C VAL A 514 42.14 -12.86 -17.01
N ARG A 515 42.34 -14.09 -16.57
CA ARG A 515 42.77 -14.43 -15.21
C ARG A 515 44.11 -13.82 -14.95
N THR A 516 44.13 -12.70 -14.25
CA THR A 516 45.29 -12.31 -13.46
C THR A 516 45.08 -12.95 -12.10
N GLU A 517 45.91 -13.90 -11.76
CA GLU A 517 46.02 -14.49 -10.43
C GLU A 517 46.37 -13.39 -9.43
N THR A 518 45.36 -12.89 -8.73
CA THR A 518 45.54 -12.17 -7.48
C THR A 518 45.29 -13.17 -6.35
N ALA A 519 46.28 -13.28 -5.48
CA ALA A 519 46.30 -14.15 -4.32
C ALA A 519 45.03 -14.00 -3.47
N PRO A 520 44.55 -15.10 -2.79
CA PRO A 520 43.34 -15.06 -1.95
C PRO A 520 43.54 -14.05 -0.81
N PRO A 521 42.48 -13.32 -0.41
CA PRO A 521 42.54 -12.47 0.77
C PRO A 521 42.91 -13.35 1.96
N GLN A 522 43.93 -12.94 2.72
CA GLN A 522 44.39 -13.62 3.93
C GLN A 522 43.20 -13.69 4.91
N ALA A 523 42.81 -14.89 5.28
CA ALA A 523 41.86 -15.13 6.37
C ALA A 523 42.34 -14.40 7.62
N LYS A 524 41.53 -13.49 8.16
CA LYS A 524 41.80 -12.76 9.40
C LYS A 524 42.14 -13.75 10.50
N SER A 525 43.15 -13.49 11.30
CA SER A 525 43.60 -14.42 12.35
C SER A 525 42.52 -14.55 13.43
N GLY A 526 42.33 -15.73 14.00
CA GLY A 526 41.33 -15.96 15.05
C GLY A 526 41.54 -15.09 16.30
N ALA A 527 42.71 -14.41 16.42
CA ALA A 527 42.97 -13.41 17.45
C ALA A 527 42.31 -12.06 17.13
N GLU A 528 42.27 -11.66 15.86
CA GLU A 528 41.64 -10.41 15.39
C GLU A 528 40.10 -10.51 15.52
N LEU A 529 39.51 -11.65 15.14
CA LEU A 529 38.08 -11.90 15.29
C LEU A 529 37.64 -11.82 16.75
N ARG A 530 38.39 -12.43 17.69
CA ARG A 530 38.10 -12.33 19.13
C ARG A 530 38.26 -10.92 19.69
N ALA A 531 39.17 -10.10 19.13
CA ALA A 531 39.30 -8.70 19.52
C ALA A 531 38.07 -7.88 19.10
N VAL A 532 37.55 -8.10 17.89
CA VAL A 532 36.34 -7.47 17.37
C VAL A 532 35.11 -7.89 18.18
N GLU A 533 34.93 -9.18 18.48
CA GLU A 533 33.84 -9.67 19.36
C GLU A 533 33.87 -9.04 20.74
N LYS A 534 35.08 -8.85 21.32
CA LYS A 534 35.24 -8.22 22.62
C LYS A 534 34.90 -6.72 22.58
N GLU A 535 35.24 -6.04 21.48
CA GLU A 535 34.91 -4.63 21.26
C GLU A 535 33.38 -4.47 21.11
N ILE A 536 32.71 -5.30 20.31
CA ILE A 536 31.25 -5.34 20.16
C ILE A 536 30.58 -5.53 21.53
N SER A 537 31.00 -6.53 22.32
CA SER A 537 30.46 -6.77 23.66
C SER A 537 30.71 -5.61 24.65
N SER A 538 31.72 -4.78 24.40
CA SER A 538 31.99 -3.57 25.19
C SER A 538 31.04 -2.45 24.79
N ILE A 539 30.76 -2.31 23.47
CA ILE A 539 29.81 -1.33 22.92
C ILE A 539 28.40 -1.64 23.40
N ASP A 540 27.95 -2.89 23.34
CA ASP A 540 26.62 -3.32 23.84
C ASP A 540 26.39 -2.91 25.30
N ARG A 541 27.41 -3.11 26.16
CA ARG A 541 27.34 -2.70 27.59
C ARG A 541 27.30 -1.18 27.75
N SER A 542 27.94 -0.43 26.84
CA SER A 542 27.93 1.03 26.86
C SER A 542 26.59 1.58 26.39
N LEU A 543 26.01 1.00 25.34
CA LEU A 543 24.67 1.32 24.85
C LEU A 543 23.59 1.09 25.91
N ALA A 544 23.65 -0.06 26.62
CA ALA A 544 22.73 -0.34 27.72
C ALA A 544 22.80 0.72 28.83
N LYS A 545 24.03 1.14 29.23
CA LYS A 545 24.21 2.19 30.23
C LYS A 545 23.70 3.57 29.77
N LEU A 546 23.87 3.89 28.49
CA LEU A 546 23.37 5.14 27.92
C LEU A 546 21.86 5.13 27.86
N ALA A 547 21.23 4.01 27.50
CA ALA A 547 19.78 3.85 27.49
C ALA A 547 19.16 4.08 28.89
N ASP A 548 19.78 3.52 29.95
CA ASP A 548 19.35 3.75 31.34
C ASP A 548 19.47 5.24 31.71
N ARG A 549 20.57 5.90 31.31
CA ARG A 549 20.77 7.33 31.58
C ARG A 549 19.78 8.21 30.81
N ILE A 550 19.46 7.91 29.56
CA ILE A 550 18.47 8.60 28.77
C ILE A 550 17.08 8.46 29.41
N SER A 551 16.72 7.25 29.85
CA SER A 551 15.46 7.01 30.57
C SER A 551 15.38 7.85 31.84
N GLY A 552 16.44 7.88 32.65
CA GLY A 552 16.49 8.71 33.83
C GLY A 552 16.39 10.21 33.56
N LYS A 553 16.97 10.68 32.42
CA LYS A 553 16.84 12.08 32.00
C LYS A 553 15.45 12.43 31.47
N HIS A 554 14.76 11.50 30.85
CA HIS A 554 13.35 11.69 30.49
C HIS A 554 12.46 11.81 31.74
N ASP A 555 12.72 10.99 32.78
CA ASP A 555 11.99 11.07 34.05
C ASP A 555 12.26 12.39 34.78
N GLU A 556 13.54 12.87 34.80
CA GLU A 556 13.89 14.20 35.31
C GLU A 556 13.18 15.31 34.56
N LEU A 557 13.11 15.22 33.22
CA LEU A 557 12.48 16.24 32.37
C LEU A 557 10.96 16.24 32.58
N ALA A 558 10.34 15.09 32.80
CA ALA A 558 8.92 14.94 33.11
C ALA A 558 8.55 15.48 34.50
N ALA A 559 9.47 15.40 35.44
CA ALA A 559 9.29 15.86 36.84
C ALA A 559 9.69 17.34 37.05
N HIS A 560 10.35 17.96 36.06
CA HIS A 560 10.86 19.34 36.16
C HIS A 560 9.75 20.37 36.07
N ASP A 561 9.90 21.51 36.79
CA ASP A 561 8.93 22.61 36.73
C ASP A 561 8.91 23.23 35.34
N GLN A 562 7.73 23.20 34.67
CA GLN A 562 7.53 23.69 33.31
C GLN A 562 7.71 25.22 33.19
N SER A 563 7.77 25.95 34.30
CA SER A 563 8.03 27.40 34.32
C SER A 563 9.53 27.75 34.28
N ASP A 564 10.43 26.78 34.59
CA ASP A 564 11.88 26.97 34.51
C ASP A 564 12.45 26.63 33.13
N HIS A 565 12.33 27.57 32.21
CA HIS A 565 12.83 27.43 30.83
C HIS A 565 14.35 27.24 30.74
N VAL A 566 15.13 27.70 31.75
CA VAL A 566 16.59 27.58 31.74
C VAL A 566 16.99 26.16 32.17
N GLY A 567 16.32 25.60 33.16
CA GLY A 567 16.53 24.20 33.62
C GLY A 567 16.12 23.19 32.53
N LEU A 568 14.95 23.38 31.92
CA LEU A 568 14.48 22.57 30.80
C LEU A 568 15.44 22.61 29.59
N GLY A 569 15.99 23.79 29.27
CA GLY A 569 16.98 23.94 28.22
C GLY A 569 18.27 23.15 28.47
N LYS A 570 18.75 23.11 29.73
CA LYS A 570 19.93 22.33 30.11
C LYS A 570 19.67 20.82 30.02
N LEU A 571 18.55 20.34 30.55
CA LEU A 571 18.17 18.92 30.50
C LEU A 571 18.00 18.44 29.06
N THR A 572 17.40 19.26 28.20
CA THR A 572 17.25 18.95 26.76
C THR A 572 18.61 18.91 26.04
N ALA A 573 19.56 19.78 26.40
CA ALA A 573 20.90 19.75 25.83
C ALA A 573 21.68 18.51 26.27
N GLU A 574 21.59 18.13 27.55
CA GLU A 574 22.19 16.89 28.08
C GLU A 574 21.59 15.64 27.42
N LEU A 575 20.28 15.62 27.16
CA LEU A 575 19.62 14.51 26.47
C LEU A 575 20.15 14.36 25.03
N ARG A 576 20.24 15.46 24.28
CA ARG A 576 20.80 15.46 22.92
C ARG A 576 22.25 14.98 22.87
N GLU A 577 23.04 15.34 23.86
CA GLU A 577 24.42 14.87 23.97
C GLU A 577 24.49 13.35 24.18
N LEU A 578 23.61 12.78 25.03
CA LEU A 578 23.52 11.35 25.24
C LEU A 578 23.02 10.61 23.99
N GLU A 579 22.03 11.16 23.28
CA GLU A 579 21.53 10.62 22.01
C GLU A 579 22.61 10.63 20.92
N SER A 580 23.44 11.68 20.84
CA SER A 580 24.58 11.73 19.94
C SER A 580 25.62 10.64 20.24
N GLN A 581 25.91 10.39 21.53
CA GLN A 581 26.82 9.33 21.95
C GLN A 581 26.28 7.94 21.61
N VAL A 582 24.98 7.72 21.66
CA VAL A 582 24.34 6.47 21.21
C VAL A 582 24.55 6.30 19.70
N ALA A 583 24.27 7.32 18.89
CA ALA A 583 24.41 7.26 17.44
C ALA A 583 25.86 6.94 17.01
N ASP A 584 26.87 7.53 17.67
CA ASP A 584 28.29 7.27 17.40
C ASP A 584 28.68 5.82 17.75
N LEU A 585 28.16 5.28 18.86
CA LEU A 585 28.43 3.89 19.26
C LEU A 585 27.71 2.89 18.37
N GLU A 586 26.50 3.18 17.92
CA GLU A 586 25.73 2.35 16.97
C GLU A 586 26.44 2.31 15.60
N ALA A 587 26.94 3.45 15.10
CA ALA A 587 27.73 3.49 13.87
C ALA A 587 29.00 2.61 13.98
N ARG A 588 29.71 2.70 15.13
CA ARG A 588 30.90 1.89 15.38
C ARG A 588 30.57 0.40 15.54
N TRP A 589 29.45 0.08 16.15
CA TRP A 589 28.95 -1.30 16.26
C TRP A 589 28.67 -1.90 14.88
N MET A 590 28.04 -1.14 13.96
CA MET A 590 27.81 -1.57 12.58
C MET A 590 29.12 -1.82 11.82
N GLU A 591 30.09 -0.92 11.91
CA GLU A 591 31.41 -1.13 11.28
C GLU A 591 32.09 -2.42 11.75
N LEU A 592 32.00 -2.71 13.05
CA LEU A 592 32.65 -3.90 13.63
C LEU A 592 31.87 -5.18 13.32
N SER A 593 30.54 -5.11 13.21
CA SER A 593 29.71 -6.27 12.83
C SER A 593 29.94 -6.67 11.35
N GLU A 594 30.10 -5.71 10.44
CA GLU A 594 30.50 -5.99 9.05
C GLU A 594 31.89 -6.66 8.92
N LEU A 595 32.75 -6.48 9.92
CA LEU A 595 34.07 -7.13 9.95
C LEU A 595 34.01 -8.60 10.42
N LEU A 596 32.90 -9.02 11.03
CA LEU A 596 32.67 -10.40 11.51
C LEU A 596 31.90 -11.27 10.48
N GLU A 597 31.16 -10.65 9.54
CA GLU A 597 30.56 -11.30 8.38
C GLU A 597 31.60 -11.49 7.26
#